data_7c4ed495d523d2eefa4ddeacc57bb298
#
_entry.id   7c4ed495d523d2eefa4ddeacc57bb298
#
_cell.length_a   1.000
_cell.length_b   1.000
_cell.length_c   1.000
_cell.angle_alpha   90.00
_cell.angle_beta   90.00
_cell.angle_gamma   90.00
#
_symmetry.space_group_name_H-M   'P 1'
#
loop_
_entity.id
_entity.type
_entity.pdbx_description
1 polymer ?
#
loop_
_entity_poly.entity_id
_entity_poly.type
_entity_poly.pdbx_seq_one_letter_code
_entity_poly.pdbx_strand_id
1 'polypeptide(L)'
;TTTETTETTESTETTEATETTESTEATETTEATESTEATEATESTEETEEPENGLVVGDGYYEITTDANGYYEIPEFVPGVYSVQAAAVGYLTLTVNSISINADNGSFTLPTFQLLSSDMSGVNTVAGVAKNATTGLGIEGVTVNVRANWNNQSGDVIATTTTDADGNYSFSLERGYYTLEFARDGFVSTFVNVASSNAIGACEGVLSPTSTSEVTSTEFRIVLTWGETPRDLDSHLVGLDDANSVFHIAYYNKVERDTDGNVIASLDVEDVSSYGPETVTIVNART
;
A
#
# COMPACT_ATOMS: atom_id res chain seq x y z
N THR A 1 49.15 -42.50 9.27
CA THR A 1 50.35 -42.06 8.54
C THR A 1 49.92 -40.91 7.63
N THR A 2 50.27 -39.84 7.96
CA THR A 2 51.22 -38.78 7.75
C THR A 2 50.50 -37.51 7.40
N THR A 3 50.40 -36.65 8.31
CA THR A 3 50.82 -35.28 8.53
C THR A 3 51.51 -34.63 7.33
N GLU A 4 51.07 -33.44 6.92
CA GLU A 4 51.97 -32.29 6.79
C GLU A 4 51.23 -30.96 6.65
N THR A 5 51.65 -30.10 7.53
CA THR A 5 51.44 -28.68 7.72
C THR A 5 52.41 -27.89 6.86
N THR A 6 52.07 -26.70 6.38
CA THR A 6 52.94 -25.51 6.18
C THR A 6 52.05 -24.31 5.88
N GLU A 7 51.93 -23.35 6.78
CA GLU A 7 52.71 -22.14 7.07
C GLU A 7 52.70 -21.07 5.96
N THR A 8 52.05 -19.97 6.33
CA THR A 8 52.45 -18.55 6.45
C THR A 8 53.22 -17.88 5.33
N THR A 9 52.74 -16.74 4.88
CA THR A 9 53.53 -15.49 4.93
C THR A 9 52.62 -14.23 4.82
N GLU A 10 52.80 -13.36 5.82
CA GLU A 10 52.46 -11.92 5.83
C GLU A 10 53.25 -11.16 4.76
N SER A 11 52.68 -10.07 4.28
CA SER A 11 53.49 -8.92 3.87
C SER A 11 52.62 -7.64 3.98
N THR A 12 52.92 -6.89 4.99
CA THR A 12 52.67 -5.48 5.20
C THR A 12 53.49 -4.64 4.21
N GLU A 13 52.91 -3.59 3.62
CA GLU A 13 53.65 -2.36 3.37
C GLU A 13 52.71 -1.16 3.34
N THR A 14 52.99 -0.29 4.26
CA THR A 14 52.59 1.09 4.51
C THR A 14 53.32 2.00 3.53
N THR A 15 52.67 3.03 2.99
CA THR A 15 53.37 4.28 2.65
C THR A 15 52.44 5.49 2.84
N GLU A 16 53.01 6.42 3.59
CA GLU A 16 52.53 7.70 4.05
C GLU A 16 52.33 8.75 2.96
N ALA A 17 51.41 9.64 3.26
CA ALA A 17 51.37 11.10 3.27
C ALA A 17 52.12 11.91 2.20
N THR A 18 51.44 12.92 1.68
CA THR A 18 51.95 14.30 1.67
C THR A 18 50.82 15.33 1.54
N GLU A 19 50.75 16.22 2.52
CA GLU A 19 50.08 17.53 2.50
C GLU A 19 50.73 18.48 1.47
N THR A 20 49.92 19.43 0.97
CA THR A 20 50.31 20.86 0.79
C THR A 20 49.05 21.69 0.48
N THR A 21 48.59 22.47 1.42
CA THR A 21 48.48 23.93 1.59
C THR A 21 48.66 24.82 0.35
N GLU A 22 47.80 25.77 0.12
CA GLU A 22 47.71 27.22 0.36
C GLU A 22 46.66 27.82 -0.60
N SER A 23 45.61 28.49 -0.13
CA SER A 23 45.53 29.90 0.25
C SER A 23 45.87 30.90 -0.88
N THR A 24 44.86 31.65 -1.34
CA THR A 24 44.98 33.11 -1.58
C THR A 24 43.62 33.78 -1.60
N GLU A 25 43.51 34.79 -0.73
CA GLU A 25 42.55 35.90 -0.70
C GLU A 25 42.71 36.83 -1.91
N ALA A 26 41.67 37.59 -2.22
CA ALA A 26 41.62 39.05 -2.45
C ALA A 26 40.23 39.43 -2.97
N THR A 27 39.37 40.13 -2.21
CA THR A 27 39.17 41.58 -2.13
C THR A 27 39.16 42.28 -3.52
N GLU A 28 38.13 43.02 -3.91
CA GLU A 28 37.60 44.31 -3.45
C GLU A 28 36.38 44.72 -4.30
N THR A 29 35.40 45.26 -3.61
CA THR A 29 34.62 46.48 -3.77
C THR A 29 34.65 47.26 -5.08
N THR A 30 33.47 47.62 -5.60
CA THR A 30 33.21 48.97 -6.10
C THR A 30 31.75 49.38 -5.88
N GLU A 31 31.61 50.54 -5.26
CA GLU A 31 30.39 51.27 -4.93
C GLU A 31 29.72 51.95 -6.13
N ALA A 32 28.40 52.11 -5.94
CA ALA A 32 27.56 53.29 -6.19
C ALA A 32 27.30 53.80 -7.59
N THR A 33 26.03 53.91 -7.93
CA THR A 33 25.42 55.27 -8.06
C THR A 33 23.86 55.17 -8.03
N GLU A 34 23.28 56.00 -7.20
CA GLU A 34 21.86 56.37 -7.11
C GLU A 34 21.32 56.92 -8.44
N SER A 35 20.08 56.60 -8.73
CA SER A 35 19.18 57.51 -9.43
C SER A 35 17.76 57.24 -9.02
N THR A 36 17.22 58.14 -8.24
CA THR A 36 15.83 58.38 -7.89
C THR A 36 14.97 58.63 -9.11
N GLU A 37 13.82 57.96 -9.23
CA GLU A 37 12.56 58.57 -9.66
C GLU A 37 11.41 57.75 -9.08
N ALA A 38 10.64 58.42 -8.23
CA ALA A 38 9.42 57.95 -7.63
C ALA A 38 8.31 57.98 -8.67
N THR A 39 7.67 56.87 -8.88
CA THR A 39 6.32 56.83 -9.45
C THR A 39 5.44 56.10 -8.45
N GLU A 40 4.54 56.82 -7.80
CA GLU A 40 3.47 56.30 -6.96
C GLU A 40 2.57 55.39 -7.82
N ALA A 41 2.70 54.10 -7.64
CA ALA A 41 1.71 53.12 -8.02
C ALA A 41 0.95 52.74 -6.76
N THR A 42 -0.33 53.04 -6.76
CA THR A 42 -1.32 52.61 -5.78
C THR A 42 -1.30 51.10 -5.70
N GLU A 43 -0.64 50.56 -4.70
CA GLU A 43 -0.75 49.15 -4.31
C GLU A 43 -2.14 48.94 -3.71
N SER A 44 -3.01 48.27 -4.47
CA SER A 44 -4.06 47.50 -3.86
C SER A 44 -3.38 46.20 -3.35
N THR A 45 -3.05 46.18 -2.09
CA THR A 45 -2.72 44.95 -1.37
C THR A 45 -3.97 44.12 -1.31
N GLU A 46 -4.18 43.23 -2.29
CA GLU A 46 -4.89 42.00 -2.03
C GLU A 46 -3.94 41.21 -1.10
N GLU A 47 -4.23 41.20 0.20
CA GLU A 47 -3.73 40.19 1.12
C GLU A 47 -4.20 38.84 0.57
N THR A 48 -3.36 38.21 -0.25
CA THR A 48 -3.43 36.77 -0.47
C THR A 48 -3.06 36.16 0.87
N GLU A 49 -4.05 35.78 1.68
CA GLU A 49 -3.83 34.91 2.82
C GLU A 49 -3.07 33.70 2.29
N GLU A 50 -1.80 33.54 2.67
CA GLU A 50 -1.07 32.30 2.44
C GLU A 50 -1.90 31.19 3.09
N PRO A 51 -2.19 30.07 2.39
CA PRO A 51 -2.94 28.99 2.98
C PRO A 51 -2.23 28.51 4.24
N GLU A 52 -2.95 28.47 5.35
CA GLU A 52 -2.42 28.18 6.70
C GLU A 52 -1.57 26.92 6.80
N ASN A 53 -1.55 26.07 5.76
CA ASN A 53 -0.83 24.79 5.70
C ASN A 53 0.23 24.74 4.60
N GLY A 54 0.62 25.85 3.97
CA GLY A 54 1.65 25.88 2.95
C GLY A 54 1.28 25.05 1.70
N LEU A 55 -0.01 25.01 1.31
CA LEU A 55 -0.45 24.34 0.08
C LEU A 55 0.17 25.00 -1.14
N VAL A 56 0.91 24.23 -1.93
CA VAL A 56 1.44 24.61 -3.24
C VAL A 56 0.69 23.83 -4.31
N VAL A 57 0.12 24.56 -5.27
CA VAL A 57 -0.55 23.97 -6.44
C VAL A 57 0.30 24.25 -7.66
N GLY A 58 0.84 23.19 -8.26
CA GLY A 58 1.60 23.24 -9.49
C GLY A 58 0.83 22.64 -10.67
N ASP A 59 1.46 22.63 -11.87
CA ASP A 59 0.90 21.98 -13.04
C ASP A 59 0.96 20.45 -12.86
N GLY A 60 -0.18 19.87 -12.43
CA GLY A 60 -0.34 18.43 -12.22
C GLY A 60 0.13 17.90 -10.86
N TYR A 61 0.46 18.74 -9.89
CA TYR A 61 0.79 18.30 -8.54
C TYR A 61 0.23 19.24 -7.46
N TYR A 62 0.09 18.68 -6.26
CA TYR A 62 -0.24 19.38 -5.02
C TYR A 62 0.82 19.03 -3.98
N GLU A 63 1.31 20.01 -3.24
CA GLU A 63 2.23 19.82 -2.13
C GLU A 63 1.69 20.53 -0.89
N ILE A 64 1.68 19.85 0.23
CA ILE A 64 1.17 20.37 1.49
C ILE A 64 1.98 19.82 2.66
N THR A 65 2.16 20.62 3.69
CA THR A 65 2.79 20.20 4.94
C THR A 65 1.70 19.84 5.95
N THR A 66 1.85 18.69 6.62
CA THR A 66 0.94 18.29 7.69
C THR A 66 1.10 19.20 8.92
N ASP A 67 0.01 19.38 9.68
CA ASP A 67 0.06 20.02 10.99
C ASP A 67 0.80 19.16 12.04
N ALA A 68 0.87 19.64 13.27
CA ALA A 68 1.53 18.92 14.39
C ALA A 68 0.89 17.57 14.75
N ASN A 69 -0.33 17.30 14.29
CA ASN A 69 -1.06 16.06 14.48
C ASN A 69 -0.96 15.12 13.27
N GLY A 70 -0.27 15.55 12.22
CA GLY A 70 -0.17 14.83 10.96
C GLY A 70 -1.38 15.00 10.04
N TYR A 71 -2.28 15.95 10.33
CA TYR A 71 -3.45 16.24 9.51
C TYR A 71 -3.08 17.16 8.35
N TYR A 72 -3.72 16.95 7.21
CA TYR A 72 -3.66 17.81 6.01
C TYR A 72 -4.99 17.78 5.27
N GLU A 73 -5.26 18.85 4.52
CA GLU A 73 -6.44 18.99 3.68
C GLU A 73 -6.07 19.77 2.42
N ILE A 74 -6.52 19.27 1.25
CA ILE A 74 -6.39 19.96 -0.02
C ILE A 74 -7.80 20.36 -0.45
N PRO A 75 -8.17 21.65 -0.35
CA PRO A 75 -9.56 22.08 -0.45
C PRO A 75 -10.14 21.97 -1.88
N GLU A 76 -9.33 22.14 -2.90
CA GLU A 76 -9.78 22.11 -4.28
C GLU A 76 -8.99 21.10 -5.09
N PHE A 77 -9.54 19.89 -5.24
CA PHE A 77 -8.88 18.79 -5.91
C PHE A 77 -9.52 18.50 -7.27
N VAL A 78 -8.71 18.38 -8.32
CA VAL A 78 -9.18 17.96 -9.64
C VAL A 78 -9.34 16.44 -9.66
N PRO A 79 -10.49 15.88 -10.09
CA PRO A 79 -10.65 14.44 -10.23
C PRO A 79 -9.62 13.83 -11.15
N GLY A 80 -9.10 12.66 -10.79
CA GLY A 80 -8.04 12.01 -11.56
C GLY A 80 -7.41 10.83 -10.83
N VAL A 81 -6.34 10.30 -11.42
CA VAL A 81 -5.52 9.24 -10.81
C VAL A 81 -4.19 9.85 -10.41
N TYR A 82 -3.85 9.73 -9.15
CA TYR A 82 -2.68 10.35 -8.54
C TYR A 82 -1.75 9.33 -7.89
N SER A 83 -0.48 9.72 -7.76
CA SER A 83 0.43 9.10 -6.82
C SER A 83 0.67 10.07 -5.66
N VAL A 84 0.59 9.57 -4.43
CA VAL A 84 0.81 10.35 -3.22
C VAL A 84 2.17 9.97 -2.64
N GLN A 85 2.98 10.97 -2.30
CA GLN A 85 4.21 10.78 -1.54
C GLN A 85 4.09 11.42 -0.17
N ALA A 86 4.43 10.67 0.86
CA ALA A 86 4.59 11.17 2.22
C ALA A 86 6.07 11.06 2.61
N ALA A 87 6.68 12.19 2.97
CA ALA A 87 8.09 12.28 3.31
C ALA A 87 8.29 13.13 4.57
N ALA A 88 9.23 12.71 5.42
CA ALA A 88 9.67 13.47 6.57
C ALA A 88 11.15 13.16 6.86
N VAL A 89 11.85 14.14 7.47
CA VAL A 89 13.25 13.94 7.86
C VAL A 89 13.36 12.80 8.89
N GLY A 90 14.28 11.87 8.67
CA GLY A 90 14.47 10.69 9.53
C GLY A 90 13.53 9.54 9.22
N TYR A 91 12.76 9.60 8.13
CA TYR A 91 11.83 8.55 7.70
C TYR A 91 12.06 8.18 6.23
N LEU A 92 11.70 6.95 5.87
CA LEU A 92 11.64 6.50 4.48
C LEU A 92 10.43 7.14 3.79
N THR A 93 10.62 7.65 2.59
CA THR A 93 9.53 8.17 1.77
C THR A 93 8.58 7.03 1.41
N LEU A 94 7.30 7.19 1.73
CA LEU A 94 6.24 6.32 1.28
C LEU A 94 5.67 6.85 -0.04
N THR A 95 5.61 6.02 -1.06
CA THR A 95 4.88 6.32 -2.31
C THR A 95 3.70 5.36 -2.44
N VAL A 96 2.51 5.92 -2.63
CA VAL A 96 1.27 5.17 -2.92
C VAL A 96 0.82 5.51 -4.33
N ASN A 97 0.78 4.53 -5.21
CA ASN A 97 0.45 4.73 -6.61
C ASN A 97 -1.06 4.55 -6.88
N SER A 98 -1.50 5.09 -8.01
CA SER A 98 -2.82 4.80 -8.61
C SER A 98 -4.02 5.06 -7.68
N ILE A 99 -4.00 6.18 -6.95
CA ILE A 99 -5.14 6.64 -6.16
C ILE A 99 -6.13 7.33 -7.09
N SER A 100 -7.32 6.76 -7.25
CA SER A 100 -8.40 7.35 -8.06
C SER A 100 -9.28 8.24 -7.19
N ILE A 101 -9.40 9.51 -7.55
CA ILE A 101 -10.25 10.49 -6.91
C ILE A 101 -11.34 10.91 -7.89
N ASN A 102 -12.59 10.63 -7.53
CA ASN A 102 -13.77 10.90 -8.36
C ASN A 102 -14.46 12.21 -7.96
N ALA A 103 -15.10 12.86 -8.93
CA ALA A 103 -15.79 14.14 -8.74
C ALA A 103 -17.06 14.06 -7.86
N ASP A 104 -17.65 12.88 -7.73
CA ASP A 104 -19.05 12.75 -7.27
C ASP A 104 -19.21 12.75 -5.74
N ASN A 105 -18.12 12.74 -4.97
CA ASN A 105 -18.19 12.50 -3.53
C ASN A 105 -17.89 13.72 -2.63
N GLY A 106 -17.73 14.91 -3.18
CA GLY A 106 -17.53 16.16 -2.40
C GLY A 106 -16.30 16.19 -1.49
N SER A 107 -15.86 15.07 -0.95
CA SER A 107 -14.62 14.89 -0.19
C SER A 107 -14.09 13.48 -0.35
N PHE A 108 -12.76 13.33 -0.33
CA PHE A 108 -12.07 12.04 -0.38
C PHE A 108 -11.07 11.97 0.79
N THR A 109 -11.18 10.93 1.61
CA THR A 109 -10.28 10.72 2.74
C THR A 109 -9.25 9.65 2.40
N LEU A 110 -7.98 10.01 2.46
CA LEU A 110 -6.89 9.05 2.35
C LEU A 110 -6.71 8.28 3.67
N PRO A 111 -6.27 7.02 3.61
CA PRO A 111 -5.91 6.29 4.82
C PRO A 111 -4.72 6.96 5.52
N THR A 112 -4.60 6.74 6.83
CA THR A 112 -3.43 7.19 7.58
C THR A 112 -2.17 6.52 7.08
N PHE A 113 -1.15 7.30 6.73
CA PHE A 113 0.16 6.81 6.32
C PHE A 113 1.11 6.74 7.53
N GLN A 114 1.65 5.54 7.78
CA GLN A 114 2.67 5.36 8.81
C GLN A 114 4.06 5.31 8.15
N LEU A 115 4.91 6.25 8.50
CA LEU A 115 6.27 6.31 7.97
C LEU A 115 7.22 5.44 8.79
N LEU A 116 8.05 4.66 8.10
CA LEU A 116 9.12 3.87 8.69
C LEU A 116 10.34 4.76 8.96
N SER A 117 10.89 4.72 10.19
CA SER A 117 12.14 5.41 10.49
C SER A 117 13.27 4.96 9.57
N SER A 118 14.09 5.88 9.08
CA SER A 118 15.29 5.60 8.28
C SER A 118 16.51 5.23 9.12
N ASP A 119 16.46 5.43 10.46
CA ASP A 119 17.57 5.10 11.35
C ASP A 119 17.78 3.60 11.54
N MET A 120 16.78 2.79 11.15
CA MET A 120 16.83 1.34 11.21
C MET A 120 17.02 0.79 9.80
N SER A 121 18.11 0.09 9.57
CA SER A 121 18.37 -0.67 8.35
C SER A 121 18.27 -2.18 8.64
N GLY A 122 18.14 -2.96 7.61
CA GLY A 122 18.19 -4.42 7.71
C GLY A 122 17.18 -5.13 6.82
N VAL A 123 17.38 -6.43 6.71
CA VAL A 123 16.49 -7.34 5.99
C VAL A 123 15.53 -7.96 6.98
N ASN A 124 14.25 -7.91 6.66
CA ASN A 124 13.16 -8.45 7.47
C ASN A 124 12.49 -9.61 6.73
N THR A 125 11.93 -10.54 7.49
CA THR A 125 11.10 -11.58 6.90
C THR A 125 9.69 -11.08 6.72
N VAL A 126 9.21 -11.08 5.48
CA VAL A 126 7.80 -10.87 5.10
C VAL A 126 7.22 -12.22 4.74
N ALA A 127 6.27 -12.69 5.53
CA ALA A 127 5.68 -14.02 5.36
C ALA A 127 4.17 -13.99 5.59
N GLY A 128 3.47 -14.97 5.06
CA GLY A 128 2.03 -15.11 5.23
C GLY A 128 1.49 -16.32 4.49
N VAL A 129 0.18 -16.32 4.29
CA VAL A 129 -0.55 -17.41 3.64
C VAL A 129 -1.38 -16.85 2.49
N ALA A 130 -1.36 -17.53 1.34
CA ALA A 130 -2.32 -17.30 0.28
C ALA A 130 -3.54 -18.19 0.50
N LYS A 131 -4.72 -17.60 0.74
CA LYS A 131 -5.96 -18.30 1.08
C LYS A 131 -6.98 -18.22 -0.05
N ASN A 132 -7.80 -19.26 -0.16
CA ASN A 132 -8.97 -19.28 -1.02
C ASN A 132 -10.14 -18.57 -0.33
N ALA A 133 -10.68 -17.54 -0.98
CA ALA A 133 -11.78 -16.72 -0.47
C ALA A 133 -13.04 -17.51 -0.12
N THR A 134 -13.31 -18.64 -0.80
CA THR A 134 -14.55 -19.43 -0.61
C THR A 134 -14.39 -20.59 0.36
N THR A 135 -13.17 -20.94 0.75
CA THR A 135 -12.93 -22.06 1.67
C THR A 135 -12.11 -21.68 2.90
N GLY A 136 -11.44 -20.52 2.90
CA GLY A 136 -10.51 -20.10 3.93
C GLY A 136 -9.21 -20.91 3.98
N LEU A 137 -9.05 -21.92 3.13
CA LEU A 137 -7.88 -22.80 3.12
C LEU A 137 -6.73 -22.21 2.32
N GLY A 138 -5.50 -22.58 2.70
CA GLY A 138 -4.30 -22.23 1.94
C GLY A 138 -4.34 -22.77 0.52
N ILE A 139 -3.68 -22.06 -0.40
CA ILE A 139 -3.61 -22.42 -1.82
C ILE A 139 -2.14 -22.70 -2.18
N GLU A 140 -1.84 -23.95 -2.58
CA GLU A 140 -0.54 -24.34 -3.12
C GLU A 140 -0.32 -23.71 -4.51
N GLY A 141 0.92 -23.38 -4.84
CA GLY A 141 1.31 -22.98 -6.19
C GLY A 141 0.85 -21.58 -6.60
N VAL A 142 0.52 -20.71 -5.67
CA VAL A 142 0.29 -19.28 -5.95
C VAL A 142 1.63 -18.61 -6.19
N THR A 143 1.78 -17.96 -7.31
CA THR A 143 2.92 -17.07 -7.56
C THR A 143 2.74 -15.80 -6.76
N VAL A 144 3.72 -15.45 -5.93
CA VAL A 144 3.75 -14.19 -5.17
C VAL A 144 4.87 -13.34 -5.70
N ASN A 145 4.52 -12.20 -6.30
CA ASN A 145 5.46 -11.21 -6.83
C ASN A 145 5.56 -10.01 -5.89
N VAL A 146 6.76 -9.48 -5.71
CA VAL A 146 7.02 -8.28 -4.91
C VAL A 146 7.35 -7.13 -5.83
N ARG A 147 6.72 -5.98 -5.61
CA ARG A 147 7.04 -4.70 -6.27
C ARG A 147 7.32 -3.63 -5.22
N ALA A 148 8.23 -2.71 -5.53
CA ALA A 148 8.52 -1.57 -4.67
C ALA A 148 7.34 -0.59 -4.62
N ASN A 149 7.14 0.06 -3.48
CA ASN A 149 6.07 1.02 -3.19
C ASN A 149 4.67 0.38 -2.99
N TRP A 150 3.77 1.15 -2.41
CA TRP A 150 2.39 0.73 -2.20
C TRP A 150 1.53 0.96 -3.45
N ASN A 151 0.53 0.10 -3.61
CA ASN A 151 -0.42 0.09 -4.71
C ASN A 151 0.25 0.07 -6.10
N ASN A 152 1.43 -0.53 -6.19
CA ASN A 152 2.19 -0.67 -7.42
C ASN A 152 1.82 -1.98 -8.13
N GLN A 153 0.74 -1.95 -8.91
CA GLN A 153 0.18 -3.14 -9.56
C GLN A 153 0.82 -3.48 -10.92
N SER A 154 1.59 -2.56 -11.49
CA SER A 154 2.16 -2.71 -12.86
C SER A 154 3.65 -2.41 -12.97
N GLY A 155 4.33 -2.10 -11.84
CA GLY A 155 5.77 -1.82 -11.83
C GLY A 155 6.62 -3.09 -11.92
N ASP A 156 7.94 -2.91 -11.94
CA ASP A 156 8.90 -4.00 -12.02
C ASP A 156 8.79 -4.96 -10.83
N VAL A 157 8.87 -6.26 -11.10
CA VAL A 157 8.93 -7.31 -10.09
C VAL A 157 10.37 -7.42 -9.59
N ILE A 158 10.57 -7.21 -8.29
CA ILE A 158 11.90 -7.24 -7.64
C ILE A 158 12.21 -8.57 -6.95
N ALA A 159 11.18 -9.36 -6.62
CA ALA A 159 11.31 -10.70 -6.06
C ALA A 159 10.06 -11.53 -6.38
N THR A 160 10.23 -12.84 -6.46
CA THR A 160 9.13 -13.80 -6.72
C THR A 160 9.35 -15.06 -5.88
N THR A 161 8.26 -15.63 -5.36
CA THR A 161 8.22 -16.96 -4.75
C THR A 161 6.92 -17.68 -5.13
N THR A 162 6.79 -18.93 -4.70
CA THR A 162 5.58 -19.74 -4.89
C THR A 162 5.16 -20.34 -3.55
N THR A 163 3.86 -20.38 -3.28
CA THR A 163 3.34 -20.95 -2.03
C THR A 163 3.49 -22.47 -1.98
N ASP A 164 3.72 -22.98 -0.76
CA ASP A 164 3.74 -24.40 -0.45
C ASP A 164 2.34 -25.04 -0.41
N ALA A 165 2.26 -26.32 -0.01
CA ALA A 165 1.02 -27.09 0.06
C ALA A 165 -0.03 -26.52 1.04
N ASP A 166 0.41 -25.78 2.05
CA ASP A 166 -0.44 -25.12 3.03
C ASP A 166 -0.71 -23.64 2.69
N GLY A 167 -0.22 -23.18 1.53
CA GLY A 167 -0.36 -21.80 1.05
C GLY A 167 0.67 -20.85 1.63
N ASN A 168 1.66 -21.31 2.40
CA ASN A 168 2.65 -20.43 3.01
C ASN A 168 3.65 -19.89 1.99
N TYR A 169 4.08 -18.65 2.21
CA TYR A 169 5.16 -18.00 1.47
C TYR A 169 6.05 -17.18 2.41
N SER A 170 7.25 -16.86 1.96
CA SER A 170 8.19 -16.03 2.71
C SER A 170 9.17 -15.32 1.78
N PHE A 171 9.49 -14.08 2.14
CA PHE A 171 10.55 -13.26 1.54
C PHE A 171 11.48 -12.69 2.59
N SER A 172 12.72 -12.48 2.20
CA SER A 172 13.67 -11.62 2.92
C SER A 172 13.76 -10.30 2.17
N LEU A 173 13.15 -9.23 2.71
CA LEU A 173 13.09 -7.92 2.08
C LEU A 173 13.78 -6.87 2.95
N GLU A 174 14.48 -5.93 2.31
CA GLU A 174 14.99 -4.76 2.98
C GLU A 174 13.85 -3.95 3.62
N ARG A 175 14.19 -3.11 4.58
CA ARG A 175 13.23 -2.18 5.18
C ARG A 175 12.66 -1.26 4.12
N GLY A 176 11.34 -1.22 3.96
CA GLY A 176 10.69 -0.44 2.91
C GLY A 176 9.21 -0.75 2.75
N TYR A 177 8.64 -0.20 1.70
CA TYR A 177 7.24 -0.35 1.34
C TYR A 177 7.12 -1.13 0.04
N TYR A 178 6.22 -2.11 0.02
CA TYR A 178 6.07 -3.05 -1.09
C TYR A 178 4.61 -3.34 -1.37
N THR A 179 4.33 -3.75 -2.60
CA THR A 179 3.09 -4.39 -3.02
C THR A 179 3.37 -5.84 -3.36
N LEU A 180 2.65 -6.74 -2.73
CA LEU A 180 2.64 -8.17 -3.06
C LEU A 180 1.47 -8.45 -4.01
N GLU A 181 1.75 -9.06 -5.15
CA GLU A 181 0.76 -9.59 -6.08
C GLU A 181 0.67 -11.10 -5.91
N PHE A 182 -0.53 -11.63 -5.71
CA PHE A 182 -0.81 -13.05 -5.65
C PHE A 182 -1.56 -13.46 -6.91
N ALA A 183 -1.00 -14.39 -7.67
CA ALA A 183 -1.56 -14.82 -8.94
C ALA A 183 -1.52 -16.34 -9.08
N ARG A 184 -2.62 -16.94 -9.55
CA ARG A 184 -2.72 -18.35 -9.90
C ARG A 184 -3.83 -18.56 -10.92
N ASP A 185 -3.64 -19.51 -11.85
CA ASP A 185 -4.67 -19.90 -12.80
C ASP A 185 -5.93 -20.37 -12.08
N GLY A 186 -7.09 -19.93 -12.55
CA GLY A 186 -8.40 -20.21 -11.95
C GLY A 186 -8.78 -19.29 -10.78
N PHE A 187 -7.97 -18.27 -10.51
CA PHE A 187 -8.24 -17.27 -9.48
C PHE A 187 -8.10 -15.84 -10.02
N VAL A 188 -8.80 -14.91 -9.39
CA VAL A 188 -8.60 -13.48 -9.60
C VAL A 188 -7.35 -13.07 -8.82
N SER A 189 -6.40 -12.40 -9.49
CA SER A 189 -5.21 -11.87 -8.82
C SER A 189 -5.58 -10.83 -7.77
N THR A 190 -4.89 -10.86 -6.63
CA THR A 190 -5.07 -9.90 -5.55
C THR A 190 -3.75 -9.22 -5.19
N PHE A 191 -3.84 -8.04 -4.58
CA PHE A 191 -2.69 -7.22 -4.20
C PHE A 191 -2.79 -6.83 -2.74
N VAL A 192 -1.67 -6.90 -2.03
CA VAL A 192 -1.55 -6.53 -0.61
C VAL A 192 -0.38 -5.59 -0.42
N ASN A 193 -0.62 -4.45 0.23
CA ASN A 193 0.45 -3.54 0.60
C ASN A 193 1.11 -3.99 1.91
N VAL A 194 2.43 -3.96 1.95
CA VAL A 194 3.20 -4.33 3.12
C VAL A 194 4.32 -3.33 3.40
N ALA A 195 4.54 -3.05 4.68
CA ALA A 195 5.71 -2.32 5.16
C ALA A 195 6.69 -3.31 5.79
N SER A 196 7.83 -3.55 5.15
CA SER A 196 8.89 -4.41 5.70
C SER A 196 9.57 -3.71 6.87
N SER A 197 9.26 -4.15 8.09
CA SER A 197 9.79 -3.62 9.35
C SER A 197 9.99 -4.75 10.37
N ASN A 198 10.61 -4.46 11.50
CA ASN A 198 10.87 -5.46 12.56
C ASN A 198 9.60 -6.00 13.25
N ALA A 199 8.44 -5.40 12.97
CA ALA A 199 7.15 -5.76 13.56
C ALA A 199 6.13 -6.04 12.45
N ILE A 200 6.42 -7.04 11.61
CA ILE A 200 5.48 -7.43 10.55
C ILE A 200 4.58 -8.54 11.11
N GLY A 201 3.27 -8.30 11.04
CA GLY A 201 2.26 -9.35 11.21
C GLY A 201 2.21 -10.26 9.97
N ALA A 202 1.40 -11.29 10.02
CA ALA A 202 1.15 -12.13 8.85
C ALA A 202 0.54 -11.30 7.71
N CYS A 203 1.12 -11.44 6.50
CA CYS A 203 0.60 -10.83 5.28
C CYS A 203 -0.19 -11.88 4.51
N GLU A 204 -1.52 -11.80 4.57
CA GLU A 204 -2.37 -12.78 3.91
C GLU A 204 -2.84 -12.27 2.54
N GLY A 205 -2.69 -13.10 1.51
CA GLY A 205 -3.28 -12.89 0.20
C GLY A 205 -4.54 -13.72 0.05
N VAL A 206 -5.71 -13.11 -0.17
CA VAL A 206 -6.96 -13.85 -0.35
C VAL A 206 -7.38 -13.78 -1.81
N LEU A 207 -7.44 -14.96 -2.47
CA LEU A 207 -7.76 -15.07 -3.88
C LEU A 207 -9.17 -15.64 -4.07
N SER A 208 -9.98 -14.92 -4.85
CA SER A 208 -11.29 -15.43 -5.29
C SER A 208 -11.13 -16.37 -6.48
N PRO A 209 -11.69 -17.60 -6.43
CA PRO A 209 -11.74 -18.45 -7.61
C PRO A 209 -12.55 -17.75 -8.71
N THR A 210 -12.11 -17.89 -9.97
CA THR A 210 -12.88 -17.45 -11.13
C THR A 210 -14.08 -18.37 -11.29
N SER A 211 -15.26 -17.81 -11.65
CA SER A 211 -16.42 -18.64 -11.95
C SER A 211 -16.12 -19.55 -13.13
N THR A 212 -16.33 -20.85 -12.96
CA THR A 212 -16.15 -21.86 -14.03
C THR A 212 -17.44 -22.08 -14.83
N SER A 213 -18.52 -21.37 -14.50
CA SER A 213 -19.81 -21.52 -15.16
C SER A 213 -19.83 -20.68 -16.44
N GLU A 214 -20.08 -21.32 -17.60
CA GLU A 214 -20.38 -20.65 -18.87
C GLU A 214 -21.77 -19.96 -18.86
N VAL A 215 -22.47 -20.01 -17.73
CA VAL A 215 -23.78 -19.36 -17.54
C VAL A 215 -23.50 -17.89 -17.20
N THR A 216 -24.23 -16.99 -17.85
CA THR A 216 -24.25 -15.53 -17.67
C THR A 216 -24.78 -15.12 -16.29
N SER A 217 -24.31 -15.73 -15.21
CA SER A 217 -24.64 -15.34 -13.85
C SER A 217 -23.72 -14.20 -13.40
N THR A 218 -24.30 -13.12 -12.94
CA THR A 218 -23.54 -12.04 -12.30
C THR A 218 -23.27 -12.48 -10.86
N GLU A 219 -22.06 -12.96 -10.61
CA GLU A 219 -21.60 -13.31 -9.27
C GLU A 219 -20.78 -12.14 -8.71
N PHE A 220 -21.12 -11.69 -7.51
CA PHE A 220 -20.32 -10.76 -6.73
C PHE A 220 -19.80 -11.46 -5.49
N ARG A 221 -18.53 -11.27 -5.21
CA ARG A 221 -17.92 -11.75 -3.98
C ARG A 221 -17.35 -10.60 -3.20
N ILE A 222 -17.77 -10.49 -1.95
CA ILE A 222 -17.31 -9.52 -0.99
C ILE A 222 -16.41 -10.25 -0.01
N VAL A 223 -15.13 -9.88 0.00
CA VAL A 223 -14.12 -10.50 0.87
C VAL A 223 -13.69 -9.47 1.88
N LEU A 224 -13.97 -9.72 3.16
CA LEU A 224 -13.52 -8.92 4.28
C LEU A 224 -12.22 -9.52 4.82
N THR A 225 -11.17 -8.71 4.90
CA THR A 225 -9.92 -9.04 5.55
C THR A 225 -9.55 -7.94 6.54
N TRP A 226 -8.86 -8.29 7.62
CA TRP A 226 -8.45 -7.35 8.66
C TRP A 226 -7.08 -7.74 9.23
N GLY A 227 -6.59 -7.01 10.23
CA GLY A 227 -5.34 -7.29 10.89
C GLY A 227 -5.50 -8.25 12.08
N GLU A 228 -4.49 -8.26 12.97
CA GLU A 228 -4.52 -9.03 14.21
C GLU A 228 -5.66 -8.60 15.14
N THR A 229 -5.99 -7.33 15.12
CA THR A 229 -7.05 -6.72 15.95
C THR A 229 -8.03 -5.95 15.06
N PRO A 230 -9.36 -6.12 15.26
CA PRO A 230 -10.00 -7.00 16.23
C PRO A 230 -9.82 -8.48 15.89
N ARG A 231 -10.07 -9.36 16.86
CA ARG A 231 -9.96 -10.81 16.65
C ARG A 231 -11.00 -11.32 15.66
N ASP A 232 -12.16 -10.70 15.65
CA ASP A 232 -13.36 -11.16 14.95
C ASP A 232 -14.11 -9.96 14.35
N LEU A 233 -14.55 -10.09 13.11
CA LEU A 233 -15.41 -9.15 12.41
C LEU A 233 -16.50 -9.92 11.66
N ASP A 234 -17.76 -9.58 11.94
CA ASP A 234 -18.92 -10.19 11.30
C ASP A 234 -19.40 -9.40 10.09
N SER A 235 -19.56 -10.06 8.95
CA SER A 235 -20.22 -9.50 7.77
C SER A 235 -21.74 -9.58 7.89
N HIS A 236 -22.41 -8.52 7.48
CA HIS A 236 -23.86 -8.49 7.38
C HIS A 236 -24.29 -8.04 5.98
N LEU A 237 -24.92 -8.91 5.22
CA LEU A 237 -25.54 -8.59 3.93
C LEU A 237 -27.05 -8.56 4.04
N VAL A 238 -27.66 -7.44 3.70
CA VAL A 238 -29.11 -7.30 3.60
C VAL A 238 -29.50 -7.08 2.15
N GLY A 239 -30.47 -7.84 1.68
CA GLY A 239 -30.94 -7.76 0.29
C GLY A 239 -32.42 -8.12 0.16
N LEU A 240 -32.88 -8.19 -1.09
CA LEU A 240 -34.21 -8.68 -1.45
C LEU A 240 -34.08 -9.98 -2.23
N ASP A 241 -34.91 -10.96 -1.91
CA ASP A 241 -35.07 -12.19 -2.67
C ASP A 241 -35.90 -11.96 -3.95
N ASP A 242 -36.18 -13.01 -4.71
CA ASP A 242 -36.99 -12.99 -5.92
C ASP A 242 -38.48 -12.69 -5.67
N ALA A 243 -38.95 -12.88 -4.45
CA ALA A 243 -40.29 -12.52 -3.99
C ALA A 243 -40.38 -11.10 -3.42
N ASN A 244 -39.30 -10.30 -3.48
CA ASN A 244 -39.13 -8.98 -2.85
C ASN A 244 -39.23 -9.02 -1.31
N SER A 245 -38.93 -10.16 -0.69
CA SER A 245 -38.80 -10.27 0.75
C SER A 245 -37.39 -9.92 1.18
N VAL A 246 -37.26 -9.23 2.32
CA VAL A 246 -35.94 -8.87 2.85
C VAL A 246 -35.27 -10.10 3.43
N PHE A 247 -34.04 -10.37 3.03
CA PHE A 247 -33.18 -11.36 3.66
C PHE A 247 -31.97 -10.71 4.35
N HIS A 248 -31.36 -11.45 5.25
CA HIS A 248 -30.17 -11.00 5.98
C HIS A 248 -29.21 -12.19 6.15
N ILE A 249 -28.07 -12.14 5.45
CA ILE A 249 -26.94 -13.08 5.61
C ILE A 249 -26.04 -12.56 6.72
N ALA A 250 -25.71 -13.42 7.67
CA ALA A 250 -24.77 -13.22 8.76
C ALA A 250 -24.41 -14.59 9.37
N TYR A 251 -23.54 -14.63 10.40
CA TYR A 251 -23.08 -15.87 11.05
C TYR A 251 -24.23 -16.82 11.48
N TYR A 252 -25.41 -16.28 11.83
CA TYR A 252 -26.58 -17.04 12.25
C TYR A 252 -27.51 -17.47 11.09
N ASN A 253 -27.37 -16.87 9.90
CA ASN A 253 -28.13 -17.20 8.69
C ASN A 253 -27.18 -17.12 7.49
N LYS A 254 -26.55 -18.25 7.16
CA LYS A 254 -25.43 -18.27 6.21
C LYS A 254 -25.84 -18.46 4.74
N VAL A 255 -27.09 -18.78 4.43
CA VAL A 255 -27.52 -19.07 3.07
C VAL A 255 -28.93 -18.57 2.83
N GLU A 256 -29.11 -17.82 1.75
CA GLU A 256 -30.42 -17.44 1.23
C GLU A 256 -30.68 -18.14 -0.12
N ARG A 257 -31.94 -18.50 -0.35
CA ARG A 257 -32.35 -19.21 -1.54
C ARG A 257 -33.58 -18.57 -2.19
N ASP A 258 -33.65 -18.64 -3.52
CA ASP A 258 -34.85 -18.25 -4.27
C ASP A 258 -36.01 -19.26 -4.06
N THR A 259 -37.16 -18.96 -4.66
CA THR A 259 -38.38 -19.83 -4.58
C THR A 259 -38.16 -21.18 -5.24
N ASP A 260 -37.22 -21.34 -6.14
CA ASP A 260 -36.83 -22.57 -6.80
C ASP A 260 -35.80 -23.39 -6.02
N GLY A 261 -35.29 -22.83 -4.90
CA GLY A 261 -34.31 -23.46 -4.02
C GLY A 261 -32.84 -23.22 -4.42
N ASN A 262 -32.55 -22.38 -5.43
CA ASN A 262 -31.18 -22.03 -5.79
C ASN A 262 -30.62 -21.05 -4.80
N VAL A 263 -29.31 -21.12 -4.50
CA VAL A 263 -28.61 -20.15 -3.66
C VAL A 263 -28.54 -18.82 -4.37
N ILE A 264 -28.97 -17.75 -3.70
CA ILE A 264 -28.85 -16.37 -4.18
C ILE A 264 -27.84 -15.55 -3.40
N ALA A 265 -27.58 -15.92 -2.15
CA ALA A 265 -26.51 -15.33 -1.35
C ALA A 265 -26.02 -16.33 -0.29
N SER A 266 -24.73 -16.29 0.03
CA SER A 266 -24.13 -17.13 1.07
C SER A 266 -22.99 -16.44 1.80
N LEU A 267 -22.85 -16.74 3.09
CA LEU A 267 -21.61 -16.54 3.85
C LEU A 267 -20.77 -17.80 3.70
N ASP A 268 -19.78 -17.75 2.81
CA ASP A 268 -18.97 -18.92 2.44
C ASP A 268 -17.93 -19.27 3.48
N VAL A 269 -17.31 -18.25 4.02
CA VAL A 269 -16.30 -18.34 5.08
C VAL A 269 -16.65 -17.38 6.18
N GLU A 270 -16.59 -17.87 7.42
CA GLU A 270 -16.68 -17.12 8.67
C GLU A 270 -15.41 -17.41 9.46
N ASP A 271 -14.59 -16.39 9.67
CA ASP A 271 -13.34 -16.48 10.43
C ASP A 271 -13.45 -15.71 11.75
N VAL A 272 -13.29 -16.43 12.85
CA VAL A 272 -13.38 -15.90 14.23
C VAL A 272 -12.00 -15.71 14.88
N SER A 273 -10.93 -15.69 14.07
CA SER A 273 -9.55 -15.87 14.59
C SER A 273 -8.53 -14.81 14.21
N SER A 274 -8.90 -13.63 13.74
CA SER A 274 -8.01 -12.60 13.21
C SER A 274 -7.59 -12.85 11.76
N TYR A 275 -7.26 -11.75 11.06
CA TYR A 275 -6.85 -11.66 9.65
C TYR A 275 -7.92 -12.02 8.61
N GLY A 276 -8.92 -12.83 8.94
CA GLY A 276 -9.94 -13.32 8.02
C GLY A 276 -9.43 -14.46 7.11
N PRO A 277 -10.05 -14.68 5.94
CA PRO A 277 -11.15 -13.90 5.35
C PRO A 277 -12.51 -14.20 5.96
N GLU A 278 -13.44 -13.24 5.88
CA GLU A 278 -14.86 -13.51 5.89
C GLU A 278 -15.43 -13.19 4.52
N THR A 279 -16.20 -14.11 3.93
CA THR A 279 -16.56 -13.99 2.52
C THR A 279 -18.05 -14.21 2.30
N VAL A 280 -18.68 -13.24 1.66
CA VAL A 280 -20.06 -13.31 1.21
C VAL A 280 -20.10 -13.37 -0.32
N THR A 281 -20.78 -14.37 -0.87
CA THR A 281 -21.05 -14.49 -2.32
C THR A 281 -22.53 -14.19 -2.60
N ILE A 282 -22.77 -13.37 -3.62
CA ILE A 282 -24.09 -13.07 -4.18
C ILE A 282 -24.13 -13.62 -5.59
N VAL A 283 -25.11 -14.50 -5.86
CA VAL A 283 -25.29 -15.12 -7.18
C VAL A 283 -26.47 -14.46 -7.88
N ASN A 284 -26.32 -14.14 -9.17
CA ASN A 284 -27.36 -13.50 -10.00
C ASN A 284 -27.86 -12.18 -9.40
N ALA A 285 -26.94 -11.32 -8.96
CA ALA A 285 -27.31 -9.99 -8.48
C ALA A 285 -28.13 -9.24 -9.55
N ARG A 286 -29.28 -8.71 -9.13
CA ARG A 286 -30.15 -7.88 -9.98
C ARG A 286 -29.74 -6.42 -9.84
N THR A 287 -29.65 -5.75 -10.96
CA THR A 287 -29.44 -4.29 -11.05
C THR A 287 -30.77 -3.54 -11.00
#